data_176cdc400f0c70efdd85a8c287767189
#
_entry.id   176cdc400f0c70efdd85a8c287767189
#
_cell.length_a   1.000
_cell.length_b   1.000
_cell.length_c   1.000
_cell.angle_alpha   90.00
_cell.angle_beta   90.00
_cell.angle_gamma   90.00
#
_symmetry.space_group_name_H-M   'P 1'
#
loop_
_entity.id
_entity.type
_entity.pdbx_description
1 polymer ?
#
loop_
_entity_poly.entity_id
_entity_poly.type
_entity_poly.pdbx_seq_one_letter_code
_entity_poly.pdbx_strand_id
1 'polypeptide(L)'
;MGIRRSGKTTLLKTYIKELEKKGINKNNIIFISFESRKYNTIKNFKELDQIIYKQIKNTEGKIYLFFDEIQYVDQWEKSINGYRVDLDCDIYITGSNSSLLASDLATTLTGRYIVINIYPFSFKETLQYKKEIEKIKLTPTKEKEIYKEYFKFGGMPGLLKLDEENKLESLNTIYDTIMLRDIIDKYEIKKNDLFNRFTYYLMSTPGETFSSTSIANFFKSQNRRVSTDTILRYATYLTESYFLSKARRNDLKGKNLLKTLEKYYLTDHGFHQAIVKDNKDNITGILENIVYIELLRRDYKVTIGKIYDKEIDFICEKNNKTIYIQVSYTIAEINTREREMKPFSLIDNDNDRYIISTDDEDYSRRYVKHLNIIDFLKSDIW
;
A
#
# COMPACT_ATOMS: atom_id res chain seq x y z
N MET A 1 1.99 2.07 9.87
CA MET A 1 1.45 3.06 8.91
C MET A 1 0.70 2.31 7.81
N GLY A 2 -0.23 2.94 7.08
CA GLY A 2 -0.94 2.29 5.97
C GLY A 2 -2.32 2.88 5.74
N ILE A 3 -2.96 2.48 4.62
CA ILE A 3 -4.27 2.97 4.19
C ILE A 3 -5.33 2.80 5.29
N ARG A 4 -6.34 3.66 5.29
CA ARG A 4 -7.52 3.52 6.17
C ARG A 4 -8.15 2.13 6.02
N ARG A 5 -8.55 1.50 7.14
CA ARG A 5 -9.16 0.16 7.20
C ARG A 5 -8.24 -1.03 6.84
N SER A 6 -6.92 -0.84 6.70
CA SER A 6 -5.97 -1.97 6.49
C SER A 6 -5.73 -2.85 7.73
N GLY A 7 -6.30 -2.54 8.89
CA GLY A 7 -6.17 -3.36 10.09
C GLY A 7 -5.17 -2.84 11.14
N LYS A 8 -4.64 -1.61 11.00
CA LYS A 8 -3.67 -1.00 11.95
C LYS A 8 -4.10 -1.10 13.41
N THR A 9 -5.28 -0.60 13.74
CA THR A 9 -5.86 -0.65 15.09
C THR A 9 -6.03 -2.08 15.61
N THR A 10 -6.41 -3.00 14.72
CA THR A 10 -6.55 -4.43 15.06
C THR A 10 -5.21 -5.04 15.41
N LEU A 11 -4.16 -4.72 14.67
CA LEU A 11 -2.80 -5.17 14.95
C LEU A 11 -2.32 -4.69 16.32
N LEU A 12 -2.51 -3.39 16.65
CA LEU A 12 -2.18 -2.87 17.97
C LEU A 12 -2.91 -3.65 19.09
N LYS A 13 -4.22 -3.83 18.92
CA LYS A 13 -5.04 -4.58 19.92
C LYS A 13 -4.62 -6.05 20.04
N THR A 14 -4.20 -6.68 18.95
CA THR A 14 -3.68 -8.04 18.97
C THR A 14 -2.36 -8.10 19.73
N TYR A 15 -1.46 -7.17 19.49
CA TYR A 15 -0.19 -7.09 20.19
C TYR A 15 -0.37 -6.81 21.69
N ILE A 16 -1.30 -5.94 22.08
CA ILE A 16 -1.68 -5.73 23.48
C ILE A 16 -2.07 -7.06 24.16
N LYS A 17 -2.93 -7.86 23.51
CA LYS A 17 -3.30 -9.17 24.02
C LYS A 17 -2.11 -10.13 24.18
N GLU A 18 -1.15 -10.06 23.26
CA GLU A 18 0.08 -10.86 23.40
C GLU A 18 0.97 -10.40 24.56
N LEU A 19 1.06 -9.09 24.83
CA LEU A 19 1.75 -8.57 26.02
C LEU A 19 1.07 -9.04 27.31
N GLU A 20 -0.27 -8.99 27.37
CA GLU A 20 -1.05 -9.50 28.50
C GLU A 20 -0.81 -11.00 28.72
N LYS A 21 -0.77 -11.82 27.66
CA LYS A 21 -0.44 -13.24 27.74
C LYS A 21 0.99 -13.50 28.24
N LYS A 22 1.93 -12.61 27.92
CA LYS A 22 3.30 -12.66 28.44
C LYS A 22 3.43 -12.19 29.89
N GLY A 23 2.32 -11.86 30.57
CA GLY A 23 2.30 -11.47 31.97
C GLY A 23 2.54 -9.98 32.23
N ILE A 24 2.54 -9.14 31.21
CA ILE A 24 2.64 -7.69 31.42
C ILE A 24 1.38 -7.18 32.11
N ASN A 25 1.57 -6.42 33.20
CA ASN A 25 0.46 -5.86 33.97
C ASN A 25 -0.34 -4.89 33.08
N LYS A 26 -1.67 -4.99 33.12
CA LYS A 26 -2.58 -4.11 32.36
C LYS A 26 -2.38 -2.62 32.66
N ASN A 27 -1.98 -2.28 33.87
CA ASN A 27 -1.69 -0.90 34.25
C ASN A 27 -0.45 -0.32 33.54
N ASN A 28 0.44 -1.19 33.03
CA ASN A 28 1.61 -0.80 32.25
C ASN A 28 1.30 -0.65 30.75
N ILE A 29 0.08 -0.97 30.31
CA ILE A 29 -0.34 -0.90 28.92
C ILE A 29 -1.36 0.22 28.76
N ILE A 30 -0.99 1.28 28.05
CA ILE A 30 -1.84 2.44 27.80
C ILE A 30 -2.21 2.47 26.33
N PHE A 31 -3.50 2.35 26.01
CA PHE A 31 -4.03 2.44 24.66
C PHE A 31 -4.96 3.65 24.53
N ILE A 32 -4.61 4.58 23.65
CA ILE A 32 -5.42 5.75 23.31
C ILE A 32 -5.71 5.73 21.81
N SER A 33 -6.99 5.70 21.45
CA SER A 33 -7.44 5.93 20.07
C SER A 33 -8.09 7.31 19.97
N PHE A 34 -7.48 8.19 19.19
CA PHE A 34 -7.93 9.58 19.04
C PHE A 34 -9.20 9.71 18.18
N GLU A 35 -9.65 8.65 17.52
CA GLU A 35 -10.99 8.59 16.92
C GLU A 35 -12.09 8.34 17.96
N SER A 36 -11.74 7.93 19.17
CA SER A 36 -12.72 7.67 20.25
C SER A 36 -13.24 8.96 20.88
N ARG A 37 -14.57 9.01 21.10
CA ARG A 37 -15.21 10.13 21.84
C ARG A 37 -14.58 10.38 23.23
N LYS A 38 -14.06 9.35 23.87
CA LYS A 38 -13.41 9.45 25.18
C LYS A 38 -12.17 10.35 25.15
N TYR A 39 -11.49 10.43 24.01
CA TYR A 39 -10.22 11.12 23.86
C TYR A 39 -10.23 12.24 22.82
N ASN A 40 -11.40 12.56 22.25
CA ASN A 40 -11.53 13.62 21.25
C ASN A 40 -11.31 15.04 21.77
N THR A 41 -11.23 15.21 23.09
CA THR A 41 -10.88 16.46 23.76
C THR A 41 -9.38 16.73 23.77
N ILE A 42 -8.53 15.70 23.56
CA ILE A 42 -7.08 15.85 23.48
C ILE A 42 -6.74 16.45 22.12
N LYS A 43 -6.37 17.73 22.10
CA LYS A 43 -6.08 18.46 20.86
C LYS A 43 -4.60 18.75 20.65
N ASN A 44 -3.80 18.77 21.73
CA ASN A 44 -2.40 19.14 21.69
C ASN A 44 -1.56 18.26 22.64
N PHE A 45 -0.24 18.35 22.47
CA PHE A 45 0.71 17.57 23.24
C PHE A 45 0.60 17.78 24.78
N LYS A 46 0.28 18.99 25.26
CA LYS A 46 0.19 19.27 26.71
C LYS A 46 -0.98 18.51 27.34
N GLU A 47 -2.10 18.45 26.67
CA GLU A 47 -3.27 17.69 27.13
C GLU A 47 -2.98 16.18 27.12
N LEU A 48 -2.25 15.71 26.10
CA LEU A 48 -1.79 14.32 26.02
C LEU A 48 -0.88 13.99 27.20
N ASP A 49 0.12 14.84 27.48
CA ASP A 49 1.06 14.66 28.57
C ASP A 49 0.36 14.59 29.94
N GLN A 50 -0.59 15.50 30.21
CA GLN A 50 -1.36 15.49 31.46
C GLN A 50 -2.07 14.14 31.69
N ILE A 51 -2.65 13.56 30.63
CA ILE A 51 -3.36 12.28 30.73
C ILE A 51 -2.37 11.14 30.96
N ILE A 52 -1.28 11.08 30.18
CA ILE A 52 -0.30 10.01 30.29
C ILE A 52 0.37 10.03 31.66
N TYR A 53 0.93 11.16 32.09
CA TYR A 53 1.60 11.25 33.40
C TYR A 53 0.65 10.98 34.60
N LYS A 54 -0.64 11.32 34.46
CA LYS A 54 -1.66 10.94 35.45
C LYS A 54 -1.88 9.43 35.52
N GLN A 55 -1.93 8.76 34.36
CA GLN A 55 -2.16 7.31 34.30
C GLN A 55 -0.99 6.50 34.82
N ILE A 56 0.25 6.94 34.56
CA ILE A 56 1.47 6.21 34.95
C ILE A 56 1.95 6.51 36.36
N LYS A 57 1.34 7.47 37.07
CA LYS A 57 1.82 7.97 38.38
C LYS A 57 2.16 6.89 39.41
N ASN A 58 1.41 5.79 39.40
CA ASN A 58 1.56 4.66 40.32
C ASN A 58 1.95 3.37 39.60
N THR A 59 2.56 3.47 38.42
CA THR A 59 2.95 2.30 37.59
C THR A 59 4.43 2.02 37.81
N GLU A 60 4.78 0.79 38.18
CA GLU A 60 6.17 0.35 38.29
C GLU A 60 6.60 -0.48 37.08
N GLY A 61 7.87 -0.32 36.67
CA GLY A 61 8.46 -1.05 35.55
C GLY A 61 8.16 -0.44 34.19
N LYS A 62 8.46 -1.21 33.15
CA LYS A 62 8.38 -0.75 31.75
C LYS A 62 6.94 -0.50 31.31
N ILE A 63 6.71 0.62 30.63
CA ILE A 63 5.40 1.09 30.15
C ILE A 63 5.30 0.83 28.64
N TYR A 64 4.11 0.46 28.18
CA TYR A 64 3.80 0.25 26.78
C TYR A 64 2.73 1.24 26.34
N LEU A 65 3.10 2.21 25.49
CA LEU A 65 2.23 3.27 25.00
C LEU A 65 1.75 2.97 23.57
N PHE A 66 0.45 2.95 23.38
CA PHE A 66 -0.18 2.70 22.09
C PHE A 66 -1.05 3.90 21.72
N PHE A 67 -0.69 4.59 20.64
CA PHE A 67 -1.40 5.75 20.11
C PHE A 67 -1.96 5.46 18.73
N ASP A 68 -3.28 5.35 18.64
CA ASP A 68 -3.97 5.05 17.40
C ASP A 68 -4.49 6.33 16.75
N GLU A 69 -4.10 6.59 15.49
CA GLU A 69 -4.37 7.81 14.71
C GLU A 69 -3.90 9.10 15.41
N ILE A 70 -2.61 9.14 15.82
CA ILE A 70 -2.01 10.21 16.63
C ILE A 70 -2.02 11.60 15.95
N GLN A 71 -2.16 11.65 14.62
CA GLN A 71 -2.20 12.91 13.85
C GLN A 71 -3.35 13.86 14.24
N TYR A 72 -4.29 13.40 15.05
CA TYR A 72 -5.33 14.27 15.60
C TYR A 72 -4.87 15.13 16.76
N VAL A 73 -3.64 14.93 17.27
CA VAL A 73 -3.02 15.70 18.35
C VAL A 73 -1.98 16.66 17.78
N ASP A 74 -2.16 17.95 17.97
CA ASP A 74 -1.19 18.95 17.49
C ASP A 74 0.13 18.85 18.26
N GLN A 75 1.26 18.88 17.52
CA GLN A 75 2.63 18.78 18.07
C GLN A 75 2.88 17.50 18.90
N TRP A 76 2.19 16.40 18.57
CA TRP A 76 2.31 15.13 19.28
C TRP A 76 3.74 14.58 19.37
N GLU A 77 4.60 14.91 18.41
CA GLU A 77 6.01 14.51 18.34
C GLU A 77 6.81 15.01 19.56
N LYS A 78 6.41 16.13 20.17
CA LYS A 78 7.02 16.64 21.40
C LYS A 78 6.78 15.70 22.58
N SER A 79 5.54 15.21 22.73
CA SER A 79 5.21 14.22 23.77
C SER A 79 5.97 12.92 23.54
N ILE A 80 5.99 12.39 22.31
CA ILE A 80 6.69 11.14 22.01
C ILE A 80 8.18 11.25 22.29
N ASN A 81 8.80 12.37 21.93
CA ASN A 81 10.21 12.59 22.26
C ASN A 81 10.44 12.72 23.78
N GLY A 82 9.54 13.40 24.49
CA GLY A 82 9.58 13.50 25.96
C GLY A 82 9.46 12.14 26.63
N TYR A 83 8.45 11.34 26.30
CA TYR A 83 8.26 10.01 26.88
C TYR A 83 9.46 9.10 26.67
N ARG A 84 10.06 9.14 25.48
CA ARG A 84 11.25 8.36 25.17
C ARG A 84 12.47 8.73 26.00
N VAL A 85 12.57 9.98 26.45
CA VAL A 85 13.67 10.47 27.29
C VAL A 85 13.41 10.23 28.76
N ASP A 86 12.18 10.46 29.21
CA ASP A 86 11.80 10.52 30.61
C ASP A 86 11.32 9.19 31.19
N LEU A 87 10.87 8.26 30.34
CA LEU A 87 10.22 7.01 30.76
C LEU A 87 10.94 5.78 30.22
N ASP A 88 10.95 4.69 30.98
CA ASP A 88 11.25 3.36 30.46
C ASP A 88 10.02 2.84 29.72
N CYS A 89 9.94 3.09 28.41
CA CYS A 89 8.76 2.75 27.64
C CYS A 89 9.04 2.29 26.20
N ASP A 90 8.14 1.45 25.69
CA ASP A 90 7.99 1.19 24.24
C ASP A 90 6.78 1.95 23.71
N ILE A 91 6.93 2.60 22.57
CA ILE A 91 5.89 3.46 21.98
C ILE A 91 5.50 2.94 20.62
N TYR A 92 4.21 2.72 20.42
CA TYR A 92 3.60 2.23 19.17
C TYR A 92 2.60 3.26 18.67
N ILE A 93 2.80 3.70 17.42
CA ILE A 93 2.01 4.79 16.82
C ILE A 93 1.39 4.31 15.54
N THR A 94 0.11 4.60 15.31
CA THR A 94 -0.49 4.45 13.98
C THR A 94 -0.92 5.78 13.39
N GLY A 95 -1.01 5.77 12.07
CA GLY A 95 -1.62 6.84 11.28
C GLY A 95 -1.93 6.37 9.87
N SER A 96 -2.96 6.98 9.29
CA SER A 96 -3.43 6.71 7.93
C SER A 96 -2.82 7.62 6.87
N ASN A 97 -1.80 8.40 7.24
CA ASN A 97 -1.15 9.33 6.32
C ASN A 97 0.37 9.35 6.52
N SER A 98 1.12 9.31 5.41
CA SER A 98 2.59 9.30 5.43
C SER A 98 3.20 10.66 5.76
N SER A 99 2.45 11.76 5.70
CA SER A 99 2.94 13.07 6.13
C SER A 99 3.33 13.10 7.61
N LEU A 100 2.81 12.17 8.44
CA LEU A 100 3.30 11.91 9.79
C LEU A 100 4.81 11.62 9.84
N LEU A 101 5.35 11.01 8.79
CA LEU A 101 6.77 10.64 8.73
C LEU A 101 7.64 11.73 8.08
N ALA A 102 7.04 12.60 7.26
CA ALA A 102 7.79 13.49 6.38
C ALA A 102 8.19 14.83 7.02
N SER A 103 7.34 15.40 7.90
CA SER A 103 7.57 16.75 8.43
C SER A 103 8.14 16.77 9.85
N ASP A 104 7.53 16.04 10.76
CA ASP A 104 7.75 16.23 12.18
C ASP A 104 8.62 15.12 12.79
N LEU A 105 8.45 13.87 12.34
CA LEU A 105 9.33 12.77 12.72
C LEU A 105 10.74 12.89 12.12
N ALA A 106 10.85 13.39 10.89
CA ALA A 106 12.14 13.52 10.22
C ALA A 106 13.10 14.48 10.91
N THR A 107 12.58 15.49 11.63
CA THR A 107 13.41 16.47 12.35
C THR A 107 13.69 16.06 13.79
N THR A 108 12.67 15.55 14.51
CA THR A 108 12.74 15.34 15.97
C THR A 108 13.13 13.91 16.36
N LEU A 109 12.74 12.92 15.56
CA LEU A 109 12.92 11.50 15.86
C LEU A 109 13.79 10.75 14.84
N THR A 110 14.54 11.46 13.99
CA THR A 110 15.39 10.86 12.96
C THR A 110 16.28 9.74 13.51
N GLY A 111 16.21 8.56 12.87
CA GLY A 111 17.00 7.39 13.26
C GLY A 111 16.56 6.70 14.57
N ARG A 112 15.39 7.07 15.13
CA ARG A 112 14.91 6.60 16.43
C ARG A 112 13.57 5.89 16.38
N TYR A 113 13.10 5.52 15.20
CA TYR A 113 11.86 4.77 14.98
C TYR A 113 12.01 3.77 13.83
N ILE A 114 11.15 2.77 13.84
CA ILE A 114 11.02 1.79 12.76
C ILE A 114 9.63 1.96 12.16
N VAL A 115 9.56 2.04 10.83
CA VAL A 115 8.29 2.10 10.09
C VAL A 115 7.87 0.71 9.69
N ILE A 116 6.66 0.33 10.10
CA ILE A 116 6.01 -0.91 9.66
C ILE A 116 4.82 -0.51 8.78
N ASN A 117 4.88 -0.88 7.51
CA ASN A 117 3.79 -0.65 6.56
C ASN A 117 2.75 -1.78 6.67
N ILE A 118 1.50 -1.41 6.90
CA ILE A 118 0.37 -2.34 7.01
C ILE A 118 -0.46 -2.22 5.73
N TYR A 119 -0.33 -3.23 4.89
CA TYR A 119 -1.13 -3.37 3.68
C TYR A 119 -2.46 -4.06 3.98
N PRO A 120 -3.47 -3.95 3.10
CA PRO A 120 -4.59 -4.88 3.07
C PRO A 120 -4.10 -6.34 3.02
N PHE A 121 -4.93 -7.32 3.30
CA PHE A 121 -4.50 -8.71 3.28
C PHE A 121 -3.91 -9.12 1.93
N SER A 122 -2.79 -9.84 1.95
CA SER A 122 -2.27 -10.56 0.80
C SER A 122 -3.21 -11.71 0.41
N PHE A 123 -3.02 -12.25 -0.78
CA PHE A 123 -3.74 -13.47 -1.15
C PHE A 123 -3.45 -14.63 -0.17
N LYS A 124 -2.22 -14.78 0.27
CA LYS A 124 -1.81 -15.78 1.26
C LYS A 124 -2.54 -15.60 2.61
N GLU A 125 -2.61 -14.37 3.11
CA GLU A 125 -3.35 -14.04 4.34
C GLU A 125 -4.86 -14.26 4.16
N THR A 126 -5.40 -13.97 2.98
CA THR A 126 -6.80 -14.26 2.64
C THR A 126 -7.08 -15.76 2.67
N LEU A 127 -6.21 -16.58 2.10
CA LEU A 127 -6.32 -18.05 2.16
C LEU A 127 -6.24 -18.56 3.60
N GLN A 128 -5.30 -18.03 4.40
CA GLN A 128 -5.17 -18.38 5.79
C GLN A 128 -6.44 -18.03 6.59
N TYR A 129 -6.99 -16.84 6.38
CA TYR A 129 -8.25 -16.44 7.00
C TYR A 129 -9.40 -17.38 6.63
N LYS A 130 -9.57 -17.70 5.36
CA LYS A 130 -10.60 -18.63 4.87
C LYS A 130 -10.45 -20.02 5.49
N LYS A 131 -9.22 -20.52 5.62
CA LYS A 131 -8.92 -21.81 6.24
C LYS A 131 -9.17 -21.81 7.76
N GLU A 132 -8.64 -20.82 8.48
CA GLU A 132 -8.62 -20.84 9.94
C GLU A 132 -9.90 -20.32 10.58
N ILE A 133 -10.50 -19.28 10.01
CA ILE A 133 -11.68 -18.60 10.56
C ILE A 133 -12.97 -19.16 9.95
N GLU A 134 -13.03 -19.26 8.62
CA GLU A 134 -14.21 -19.76 7.93
C GLU A 134 -14.21 -21.31 7.81
N LYS A 135 -13.13 -21.99 8.25
CA LYS A 135 -12.97 -23.44 8.22
C LYS A 135 -13.11 -24.08 6.83
N ILE A 136 -12.78 -23.32 5.79
CA ILE A 136 -12.83 -23.81 4.40
C ILE A 136 -11.65 -24.75 4.16
N LYS A 137 -11.94 -25.95 3.61
CA LYS A 137 -10.90 -26.86 3.11
C LYS A 137 -10.33 -26.33 1.81
N LEU A 138 -9.06 -25.94 1.81
CA LEU A 138 -8.37 -25.47 0.62
C LEU A 138 -8.04 -26.67 -0.29
N THR A 139 -8.53 -26.60 -1.52
CA THR A 139 -8.16 -27.47 -2.64
C THR A 139 -7.68 -26.56 -3.78
N PRO A 140 -6.93 -27.06 -4.79
CA PRO A 140 -6.51 -26.23 -5.92
C PRO A 140 -7.67 -25.49 -6.61
N THR A 141 -8.80 -26.15 -6.79
CA THR A 141 -10.02 -25.54 -7.36
C THR A 141 -10.54 -24.41 -6.45
N LYS A 142 -10.60 -24.65 -5.13
CA LYS A 142 -11.07 -23.64 -4.18
C LYS A 142 -10.14 -22.46 -4.07
N GLU A 143 -8.83 -22.66 -4.14
CA GLU A 143 -7.84 -21.58 -4.20
C GLU A 143 -8.02 -20.71 -5.44
N LYS A 144 -8.29 -21.30 -6.62
CA LYS A 144 -8.61 -20.55 -7.85
C LYS A 144 -9.91 -19.73 -7.72
N GLU A 145 -10.93 -20.26 -7.05
CA GLU A 145 -12.16 -19.51 -6.77
C GLU A 145 -11.90 -18.32 -5.84
N ILE A 146 -11.15 -18.56 -4.75
CA ILE A 146 -10.76 -17.48 -3.82
C ILE A 146 -9.87 -16.46 -4.51
N TYR A 147 -8.99 -16.88 -5.43
CA TYR A 147 -8.17 -15.97 -6.22
C TYR A 147 -9.03 -15.07 -7.13
N LYS A 148 -10.06 -15.61 -7.79
CA LYS A 148 -11.00 -14.80 -8.59
C LYS A 148 -11.71 -13.75 -7.74
N GLU A 149 -12.13 -14.14 -6.53
CA GLU A 149 -12.74 -13.21 -5.57
C GLU A 149 -11.74 -12.13 -5.13
N TYR A 150 -10.50 -12.52 -4.79
CA TYR A 150 -9.42 -11.62 -4.41
C TYR A 150 -9.04 -10.66 -5.54
N PHE A 151 -8.90 -11.18 -6.77
CA PHE A 151 -8.62 -10.38 -7.96
C PHE A 151 -9.70 -9.30 -8.21
N LYS A 152 -10.96 -9.63 -7.91
CA LYS A 152 -12.10 -8.72 -8.10
C LYS A 152 -12.21 -7.67 -6.98
N PHE A 153 -12.07 -8.08 -5.72
CA PHE A 153 -12.43 -7.26 -4.57
C PHE A 153 -11.25 -6.83 -3.69
N GLY A 154 -10.05 -7.28 -3.99
CA GLY A 154 -8.88 -6.93 -3.18
C GLY A 154 -8.80 -7.66 -1.84
N GLY A 155 -7.98 -7.12 -0.95
CA GLY A 155 -7.64 -7.71 0.33
C GLY A 155 -8.06 -6.89 1.55
N MET A 156 -8.96 -5.92 1.43
CA MET A 156 -9.42 -5.16 2.60
C MET A 156 -10.01 -6.09 3.67
N PRO A 157 -9.47 -6.13 4.91
CA PRO A 157 -9.86 -7.14 5.92
C PRO A 157 -11.35 -7.16 6.24
N GLY A 158 -12.00 -5.99 6.22
CA GLY A 158 -13.43 -5.85 6.51
C GLY A 158 -14.35 -6.49 5.48
N LEU A 159 -13.84 -6.81 4.28
CA LEU A 159 -14.66 -7.35 3.18
C LEU A 159 -14.80 -8.87 3.24
N LEU A 160 -13.89 -9.57 3.92
CA LEU A 160 -13.80 -11.03 3.82
C LEU A 160 -15.08 -11.76 4.22
N LYS A 161 -15.88 -11.19 5.13
CA LYS A 161 -17.14 -11.77 5.62
C LYS A 161 -18.38 -11.31 4.85
N LEU A 162 -18.23 -10.43 3.88
CA LEU A 162 -19.33 -9.85 3.14
C LEU A 162 -19.60 -10.64 1.85
N ASP A 163 -20.84 -10.64 1.40
CA ASP A 163 -21.19 -11.05 0.04
C ASP A 163 -20.73 -10.01 -0.99
N GLU A 164 -20.82 -10.35 -2.28
CA GLU A 164 -20.29 -9.50 -3.36
C GLU A 164 -20.90 -8.10 -3.41
N GLU A 165 -22.21 -7.98 -3.21
CA GLU A 165 -22.92 -6.68 -3.25
C GLU A 165 -22.46 -5.78 -2.10
N ASN A 166 -22.43 -6.31 -0.88
CA ASN A 166 -21.97 -5.60 0.30
C ASN A 166 -20.47 -5.26 0.25
N LYS A 167 -19.63 -6.09 -0.45
CA LYS A 167 -18.23 -5.75 -0.71
C LYS A 167 -18.08 -4.50 -1.56
N LEU A 168 -18.85 -4.38 -2.64
CA LEU A 168 -18.82 -3.19 -3.51
C LEU A 168 -19.27 -1.95 -2.76
N GLU A 169 -20.37 -2.03 -2.00
CA GLU A 169 -20.85 -0.91 -1.19
C GLU A 169 -19.83 -0.49 -0.13
N SER A 170 -19.21 -1.46 0.55
CA SER A 170 -18.17 -1.20 1.54
C SER A 170 -16.94 -0.54 0.93
N LEU A 171 -16.48 -1.00 -0.25
CA LEU A 171 -15.34 -0.39 -0.97
C LEU A 171 -15.66 1.05 -1.37
N ASN A 172 -16.86 1.32 -1.90
CA ASN A 172 -17.32 2.68 -2.21
C ASN A 172 -17.29 3.57 -0.97
N THR A 173 -17.84 3.10 0.16
CA THR A 173 -17.84 3.84 1.42
C THR A 173 -16.45 4.13 1.95
N ILE A 174 -15.53 3.16 1.84
CA ILE A 174 -14.11 3.35 2.23
C ILE A 174 -13.46 4.38 1.32
N TYR A 175 -13.65 4.28 0.01
CA TYR A 175 -13.16 5.23 -0.98
C TYR A 175 -13.63 6.66 -0.67
N ASP A 176 -14.93 6.85 -0.51
CA ASP A 176 -15.52 8.16 -0.20
C ASP A 176 -14.93 8.74 1.11
N THR A 177 -14.74 7.89 2.11
CA THR A 177 -14.15 8.33 3.39
C THR A 177 -12.69 8.77 3.21
N ILE A 178 -11.89 8.04 2.43
CA ILE A 178 -10.50 8.40 2.13
C ILE A 178 -10.47 9.70 1.33
N MET A 179 -11.27 9.81 0.26
CA MET A 179 -11.28 11.00 -0.60
C MET A 179 -11.71 12.24 0.18
N LEU A 180 -12.80 12.17 0.95
CA LEU A 180 -13.31 13.32 1.69
C LEU A 180 -12.42 13.69 2.87
N ARG A 181 -12.21 12.77 3.82
CA ARG A 181 -11.58 13.11 5.11
C ARG A 181 -10.06 13.14 5.04
N ASP A 182 -9.46 12.12 4.39
CA ASP A 182 -8.01 11.95 4.43
C ASP A 182 -7.31 12.80 3.37
N ILE A 183 -8.05 13.29 2.34
CA ILE A 183 -7.47 14.07 1.26
C ILE A 183 -8.15 15.44 1.11
N ILE A 184 -9.42 15.51 0.70
CA ILE A 184 -10.07 16.79 0.35
C ILE A 184 -10.10 17.74 1.54
N ASP A 185 -10.57 17.31 2.69
CA ASP A 185 -10.65 18.13 3.91
C ASP A 185 -9.24 18.48 4.43
N LYS A 186 -8.33 17.50 4.44
CA LYS A 186 -6.98 17.67 4.96
C LYS A 186 -6.14 18.67 4.16
N TYR A 187 -6.22 18.61 2.83
CA TYR A 187 -5.44 19.47 1.92
C TYR A 187 -6.24 20.66 1.39
N GLU A 188 -7.44 20.90 1.91
CA GLU A 188 -8.33 22.00 1.56
C GLU A 188 -8.53 22.15 0.03
N ILE A 189 -8.82 21.02 -0.64
CA ILE A 189 -8.93 20.98 -2.10
C ILE A 189 -10.20 21.72 -2.52
N LYS A 190 -10.06 22.86 -3.17
CA LYS A 190 -11.20 23.70 -3.60
C LYS A 190 -11.87 23.20 -4.89
N LYS A 191 -11.14 22.51 -5.76
CA LYS A 191 -11.63 22.00 -7.06
C LYS A 191 -11.90 20.50 -7.01
N ASN A 192 -12.88 20.09 -6.23
CA ASN A 192 -13.19 18.68 -5.98
C ASN A 192 -13.50 17.89 -7.26
N ASP A 193 -14.26 18.47 -8.21
CA ASP A 193 -14.57 17.78 -9.48
C ASP A 193 -13.30 17.48 -10.30
N LEU A 194 -12.34 18.39 -10.34
CA LEU A 194 -11.08 18.17 -11.03
C LEU A 194 -10.23 17.07 -10.36
N PHE A 195 -10.17 17.10 -9.03
CA PHE A 195 -9.48 16.09 -8.23
C PHE A 195 -10.10 14.70 -8.41
N ASN A 196 -11.44 14.60 -8.35
CA ASN A 196 -12.15 13.35 -8.54
C ASN A 196 -11.93 12.76 -9.94
N ARG A 197 -11.97 13.58 -11.00
CA ARG A 197 -11.67 13.13 -12.37
C ARG A 197 -10.22 12.67 -12.52
N PHE A 198 -9.30 13.37 -11.89
CA PHE A 198 -7.89 12.98 -11.89
C PHE A 198 -7.69 11.63 -11.18
N THR A 199 -8.31 11.45 -10.01
CA THR A 199 -8.25 10.19 -9.26
C THR A 199 -8.87 9.05 -10.06
N TYR A 200 -10.04 9.28 -10.65
CA TYR A 200 -10.70 8.29 -11.52
C TYR A 200 -9.78 7.89 -12.71
N TYR A 201 -9.14 8.86 -13.36
CA TYR A 201 -8.18 8.58 -14.43
C TYR A 201 -7.07 7.65 -13.95
N LEU A 202 -6.39 7.94 -12.84
CA LEU A 202 -5.33 7.10 -12.31
C LEU A 202 -5.82 5.69 -11.93
N MET A 203 -7.04 5.58 -11.44
CA MET A 203 -7.64 4.28 -11.12
C MET A 203 -7.99 3.48 -12.38
N SER A 204 -8.34 4.16 -13.48
CA SER A 204 -8.70 3.52 -14.75
C SER A 204 -7.49 3.04 -15.55
N THR A 205 -6.29 3.51 -15.20
CA THR A 205 -5.04 3.23 -15.92
C THR A 205 -3.96 2.64 -15.01
N PRO A 206 -4.25 1.55 -14.25
CA PRO A 206 -3.24 0.95 -13.39
C PRO A 206 -2.07 0.43 -14.23
N GLY A 207 -0.85 0.70 -13.77
CA GLY A 207 0.35 0.27 -14.50
C GLY A 207 0.71 1.10 -15.73
N GLU A 208 -0.05 2.13 -16.09
CA GLU A 208 0.32 3.03 -17.17
C GLU A 208 1.30 4.11 -16.72
N THR A 209 2.10 4.57 -17.68
CA THR A 209 3.08 5.62 -17.44
C THR A 209 2.39 6.97 -17.18
N PHE A 210 2.68 7.58 -16.03
CA PHE A 210 2.12 8.86 -15.64
C PHE A 210 2.88 10.04 -16.30
N SER A 211 2.12 10.94 -16.91
CA SER A 211 2.64 12.21 -17.44
C SER A 211 1.75 13.38 -17.01
N SER A 212 2.24 14.17 -16.05
CA SER A 212 1.51 15.37 -15.58
C SER A 212 1.21 16.37 -16.69
N THR A 213 2.11 16.51 -17.67
CA THR A 213 1.93 17.38 -18.84
C THR A 213 0.81 16.87 -19.75
N SER A 214 0.79 15.57 -20.07
CA SER A 214 -0.26 14.96 -20.90
C SER A 214 -1.63 15.11 -20.25
N ILE A 215 -1.73 14.87 -18.94
CA ILE A 215 -2.97 15.01 -18.17
C ILE A 215 -3.43 16.48 -18.14
N ALA A 216 -2.52 17.43 -17.89
CA ALA A 216 -2.86 18.85 -17.90
C ALA A 216 -3.36 19.32 -19.29
N ASN A 217 -2.74 18.83 -20.36
CA ASN A 217 -3.17 19.11 -21.74
C ASN A 217 -4.54 18.49 -22.04
N PHE A 218 -4.81 17.28 -21.57
CA PHE A 218 -6.13 16.67 -21.68
C PHE A 218 -7.21 17.50 -20.99
N PHE A 219 -6.99 17.94 -19.73
CA PHE A 219 -7.93 18.82 -19.05
C PHE A 219 -8.11 20.16 -19.79
N LYS A 220 -7.03 20.72 -20.35
CA LYS A 220 -7.11 21.94 -21.15
C LYS A 220 -7.98 21.77 -22.40
N SER A 221 -7.90 20.62 -23.11
CA SER A 221 -8.76 20.31 -24.26
C SER A 221 -10.25 20.22 -23.88
N GLN A 222 -10.55 19.92 -22.63
CA GLN A 222 -11.91 19.90 -22.06
C GLN A 222 -12.32 21.27 -21.45
N ASN A 223 -11.65 22.37 -21.85
CA ASN A 223 -11.86 23.72 -21.31
C ASN A 223 -11.65 23.84 -19.79
N ARG A 224 -10.84 22.97 -19.19
CA ARG A 224 -10.50 22.96 -17.76
C ARG A 224 -9.01 23.30 -17.62
N ARG A 225 -8.71 24.48 -17.14
CA ARG A 225 -7.31 24.89 -16.91
C ARG A 225 -6.79 24.33 -15.59
N VAL A 226 -5.74 23.53 -15.66
CA VAL A 226 -4.99 23.00 -14.52
C VAL A 226 -3.50 23.04 -14.86
N SER A 227 -2.67 23.42 -13.88
CA SER A 227 -1.21 23.37 -14.04
C SER A 227 -0.66 21.96 -13.80
N THR A 228 0.48 21.66 -14.38
CA THR A 228 1.24 20.43 -14.10
C THR A 228 1.56 20.28 -12.63
N ASP A 229 1.87 21.38 -11.93
CA ASP A 229 2.13 21.37 -10.48
C ASP A 229 0.90 20.98 -9.65
N THR A 230 -0.30 21.35 -10.10
CA THR A 230 -1.53 20.92 -9.43
C THR A 230 -1.75 19.42 -9.60
N ILE A 231 -1.49 18.89 -10.80
CA ILE A 231 -1.57 17.45 -11.07
C ILE A 231 -0.57 16.68 -10.21
N LEU A 232 0.68 17.15 -10.11
CA LEU A 232 1.71 16.55 -9.26
C LEU A 232 1.33 16.57 -7.77
N ARG A 233 0.77 17.71 -7.29
CA ARG A 233 0.26 17.79 -5.91
C ARG A 233 -0.88 16.81 -5.65
N TYR A 234 -1.82 16.65 -6.56
CA TYR A 234 -2.89 15.68 -6.42
C TYR A 234 -2.36 14.24 -6.33
N ALA A 235 -1.38 13.89 -7.18
CA ALA A 235 -0.71 12.59 -7.09
C ALA A 235 0.01 12.41 -5.75
N THR A 236 0.65 13.46 -5.23
CA THR A 236 1.28 13.46 -3.90
C THR A 236 0.24 13.21 -2.79
N TYR A 237 -0.90 13.89 -2.79
CA TYR A 237 -1.94 13.69 -1.78
C TYR A 237 -2.49 12.26 -1.76
N LEU A 238 -2.67 11.66 -2.95
CA LEU A 238 -3.10 10.26 -3.08
C LEU A 238 -2.04 9.27 -2.55
N THR A 239 -0.75 9.58 -2.73
CA THR A 239 0.32 8.73 -2.19
C THR A 239 0.53 8.93 -0.69
N GLU A 240 0.41 10.15 -0.20
CA GLU A 240 0.51 10.44 1.23
C GLU A 240 -0.63 9.81 2.04
N SER A 241 -1.83 9.69 1.47
CA SER A 241 -2.96 8.97 2.08
C SER A 241 -2.84 7.45 1.99
N TYR A 242 -1.75 6.91 1.47
CA TYR A 242 -1.58 5.49 1.16
C TYR A 242 -2.64 4.91 0.21
N PHE A 243 -3.40 5.76 -0.48
CA PHE A 243 -4.37 5.28 -1.48
C PHE A 243 -3.66 4.76 -2.72
N LEU A 244 -2.61 5.46 -3.16
CA LEU A 244 -1.72 5.04 -4.23
C LEU A 244 -0.30 4.80 -3.71
N SER A 245 0.39 3.87 -4.35
CA SER A 245 1.83 3.67 -4.23
C SER A 245 2.50 4.07 -5.54
N LYS A 246 3.66 4.72 -5.44
CA LYS A 246 4.40 5.25 -6.58
C LYS A 246 5.62 4.40 -6.89
N ALA A 247 5.71 3.87 -8.11
CA ALA A 247 6.88 3.22 -8.65
C ALA A 247 7.70 4.21 -9.50
N ARG A 248 8.96 4.42 -9.09
CA ARG A 248 9.89 5.28 -9.84
C ARG A 248 10.52 4.51 -10.98
N ARG A 249 10.88 5.23 -12.03
CA ARG A 249 11.59 4.65 -13.16
C ARG A 249 13.09 4.57 -12.91
N ASN A 250 13.69 3.48 -13.36
CA ASN A 250 15.14 3.22 -13.38
C ASN A 250 15.59 2.93 -14.81
N ASP A 251 16.36 3.83 -15.40
CA ASP A 251 16.91 3.65 -16.75
C ASP A 251 18.21 2.83 -16.66
N LEU A 252 18.21 1.57 -17.11
CA LEU A 252 19.33 0.64 -17.01
C LEU A 252 20.53 1.02 -17.90
N LYS A 253 20.32 1.77 -19.00
CA LYS A 253 21.37 2.17 -19.96
C LYS A 253 21.33 3.65 -20.37
N GLY A 254 20.83 4.55 -19.52
CA GLY A 254 20.74 5.97 -19.83
C GLY A 254 20.87 6.91 -18.64
N LYS A 255 21.51 8.08 -18.83
CA LYS A 255 21.66 9.10 -17.79
C LYS A 255 20.38 9.95 -17.55
N ASN A 256 19.20 9.49 -17.96
CA ASN A 256 17.95 10.28 -17.90
C ASN A 256 17.21 10.06 -16.58
N LEU A 257 17.89 10.25 -15.44
CA LEU A 257 17.29 10.28 -14.10
C LEU A 257 16.26 11.43 -13.91
N LEU A 258 16.18 12.38 -14.85
CA LEU A 258 15.35 13.56 -14.75
C LEU A 258 14.03 13.50 -15.54
N LYS A 259 13.79 12.47 -16.35
CA LYS A 259 12.49 12.25 -16.98
C LYS A 259 11.63 11.39 -16.06
N THR A 260 10.81 12.06 -15.27
CA THR A 260 9.83 11.48 -14.38
C THR A 260 8.69 10.84 -15.16
N LEU A 261 8.88 9.60 -15.57
CA LEU A 261 7.80 8.74 -16.01
C LEU A 261 7.60 7.70 -14.91
N GLU A 262 6.75 8.03 -13.94
CA GLU A 262 6.40 7.18 -12.81
C GLU A 262 5.17 6.36 -13.18
N LYS A 263 4.93 5.25 -12.47
CA LYS A 263 3.66 4.54 -12.49
C LYS A 263 3.02 4.62 -11.10
N TYR A 264 1.70 4.58 -11.06
CA TYR A 264 0.92 4.57 -9.82
C TYR A 264 0.08 3.31 -9.73
N TYR A 265 0.08 2.71 -8.56
CA TYR A 265 -0.64 1.48 -8.25
C TYR A 265 -1.53 1.69 -7.04
N LEU A 266 -2.74 1.16 -7.09
CA LEU A 266 -3.65 1.15 -5.94
C LEU A 266 -3.07 0.29 -4.82
N THR A 267 -3.10 0.77 -3.59
CA THR A 267 -2.70 -0.03 -2.43
C THR A 267 -3.63 -1.22 -2.22
N ASP A 268 -4.89 -1.09 -2.63
CA ASP A 268 -5.83 -2.21 -2.79
C ASP A 268 -6.51 -2.13 -4.16
N HIS A 269 -6.28 -3.12 -4.99
CA HIS A 269 -6.84 -3.16 -6.36
C HIS A 269 -8.36 -3.32 -6.40
N GLY A 270 -9.00 -3.73 -5.31
CA GLY A 270 -10.47 -3.84 -5.21
C GLY A 270 -11.19 -2.52 -5.44
N PHE A 271 -10.54 -1.38 -5.17
CA PHE A 271 -11.11 -0.06 -5.49
C PHE A 271 -11.33 0.13 -6.99
N HIS A 272 -10.51 -0.49 -7.84
CA HIS A 272 -10.73 -0.43 -9.29
C HIS A 272 -12.10 -0.99 -9.65
N GLN A 273 -12.44 -2.19 -9.15
CA GLN A 273 -13.75 -2.81 -9.42
C GLN A 273 -14.92 -1.97 -8.88
N ALA A 274 -14.76 -1.38 -7.70
CA ALA A 274 -15.84 -0.62 -7.08
C ALA A 274 -16.14 0.70 -7.82
N ILE A 275 -15.10 1.41 -8.27
CA ILE A 275 -15.20 2.77 -8.78
C ILE A 275 -15.23 2.81 -10.31
N VAL A 276 -14.34 2.07 -10.97
CA VAL A 276 -14.22 2.06 -12.44
C VAL A 276 -15.20 1.08 -13.07
N LYS A 277 -15.50 -0.04 -12.39
CA LYS A 277 -16.48 -1.07 -12.79
C LYS A 277 -16.12 -1.83 -14.08
N ASP A 278 -14.98 -1.57 -14.68
CA ASP A 278 -14.51 -2.24 -15.89
C ASP A 278 -13.18 -2.95 -15.64
N ASN A 279 -13.24 -4.29 -15.57
CA ASN A 279 -12.05 -5.11 -15.37
C ASN A 279 -11.56 -5.78 -16.68
N LYS A 280 -12.31 -5.67 -17.78
CA LYS A 280 -11.99 -6.45 -18.99
C LYS A 280 -10.84 -5.85 -19.78
N ASP A 281 -10.79 -4.54 -19.88
CA ASP A 281 -9.80 -3.85 -20.71
C ASP A 281 -8.44 -3.67 -20.00
N ASN A 282 -8.42 -3.77 -18.64
CA ASN A 282 -7.23 -3.52 -17.81
C ASN A 282 -6.77 -4.71 -16.97
N ILE A 283 -7.08 -5.94 -17.38
CA ILE A 283 -6.73 -7.16 -16.61
C ILE A 283 -5.23 -7.23 -16.31
N THR A 284 -4.39 -6.96 -17.32
CA THR A 284 -2.92 -6.97 -17.14
C THR A 284 -2.47 -5.89 -16.15
N GLY A 285 -3.01 -4.68 -16.23
CA GLY A 285 -2.67 -3.60 -15.28
C GLY A 285 -3.09 -3.90 -13.85
N ILE A 286 -4.23 -4.58 -13.65
CA ILE A 286 -4.66 -5.04 -12.31
C ILE A 286 -3.72 -6.14 -11.80
N LEU A 287 -3.32 -7.07 -12.67
CA LEU A 287 -2.37 -8.13 -12.32
C LEU A 287 -1.01 -7.54 -11.93
N GLU A 288 -0.52 -6.57 -12.72
CA GLU A 288 0.70 -5.81 -12.43
C GLU A 288 0.60 -5.09 -11.07
N ASN A 289 -0.56 -4.49 -10.77
CA ASN A 289 -0.83 -3.85 -9.48
C ASN A 289 -0.74 -4.85 -8.30
N ILE A 290 -1.32 -6.03 -8.45
CA ILE A 290 -1.27 -7.09 -7.42
C ILE A 290 0.18 -7.51 -7.18
N VAL A 291 0.94 -7.77 -8.24
CA VAL A 291 2.36 -8.16 -8.16
C VAL A 291 3.18 -7.05 -7.50
N TYR A 292 2.98 -5.79 -7.90
CA TYR A 292 3.69 -4.65 -7.32
C TYR A 292 3.49 -4.53 -5.81
N ILE A 293 2.25 -4.56 -5.34
CA ILE A 293 1.94 -4.47 -3.90
C ILE A 293 2.49 -5.68 -3.14
N GLU A 294 2.43 -6.86 -3.73
CA GLU A 294 3.01 -8.06 -3.12
C GLU A 294 4.55 -7.96 -2.98
N LEU A 295 5.24 -7.41 -3.97
CA LEU A 295 6.68 -7.15 -3.90
C LEU A 295 7.04 -6.14 -2.80
N LEU A 296 6.26 -5.05 -2.68
CA LEU A 296 6.45 -4.08 -1.59
C LEU A 296 6.23 -4.73 -0.20
N ARG A 297 5.22 -5.60 -0.08
CA ARG A 297 4.93 -6.35 1.16
C ARG A 297 6.08 -7.26 1.58
N ARG A 298 6.81 -7.77 0.59
CA ARG A 298 8.03 -8.60 0.77
C ARG A 298 9.28 -7.77 0.98
N ASP A 299 9.17 -6.47 1.24
CA ASP A 299 10.26 -5.53 1.48
C ASP A 299 11.24 -5.39 0.30
N TYR A 300 10.78 -5.62 -0.95
CA TYR A 300 11.56 -5.24 -2.12
C TYR A 300 11.48 -3.73 -2.35
N LYS A 301 12.63 -3.15 -2.71
CA LYS A 301 12.67 -1.85 -3.37
C LYS A 301 12.36 -2.08 -4.85
N VAL A 302 11.19 -1.62 -5.28
CA VAL A 302 10.66 -1.86 -6.63
C VAL A 302 10.76 -0.58 -7.47
N THR A 303 11.34 -0.71 -8.65
CA THR A 303 11.39 0.34 -9.68
C THR A 303 10.96 -0.22 -11.02
N ILE A 304 10.53 0.65 -11.94
CA ILE A 304 10.18 0.28 -13.31
C ILE A 304 11.45 0.35 -14.15
N GLY A 305 11.75 -0.74 -14.87
CA GLY A 305 12.90 -0.80 -15.73
C GLY A 305 12.64 -0.19 -17.10
N LYS A 306 13.61 0.56 -17.62
CA LYS A 306 13.67 0.88 -19.04
C LYS A 306 15.03 0.53 -19.60
N ILE A 307 14.99 -0.14 -20.77
CA ILE A 307 16.18 -0.50 -21.51
C ILE A 307 15.94 -0.17 -22.99
N TYR A 308 16.58 0.89 -23.51
CA TYR A 308 16.29 1.49 -24.81
C TYR A 308 14.81 1.89 -24.96
N ASP A 309 14.10 1.28 -25.91
CA ASP A 309 12.68 1.47 -26.18
C ASP A 309 11.77 0.49 -25.40
N LYS A 310 12.36 -0.50 -24.73
CA LYS A 310 11.64 -1.55 -24.00
C LYS A 310 11.48 -1.23 -22.53
N GLU A 311 10.37 -1.70 -21.95
CA GLU A 311 10.07 -1.62 -20.53
C GLU A 311 10.25 -2.99 -19.88
N ILE A 312 10.70 -2.97 -18.62
CA ILE A 312 10.64 -4.10 -17.70
C ILE A 312 9.73 -3.65 -16.58
N ASP A 313 8.65 -4.38 -16.35
CA ASP A 313 7.62 -3.94 -15.42
C ASP A 313 8.22 -3.69 -14.04
N PHE A 314 9.07 -4.59 -13.53
CA PHE A 314 9.70 -4.39 -12.24
C PHE A 314 11.18 -4.81 -12.20
N ILE A 315 11.98 -3.93 -11.63
CA ILE A 315 13.31 -4.21 -11.11
C ILE A 315 13.20 -4.21 -9.59
N CYS A 316 13.47 -5.35 -8.97
CA CYS A 316 13.28 -5.56 -7.55
C CYS A 316 14.61 -5.79 -6.86
N GLU A 317 14.94 -4.94 -5.88
CA GLU A 317 16.20 -5.00 -5.12
C GLU A 317 15.91 -5.35 -3.65
N LYS A 318 16.59 -6.38 -3.12
CA LYS A 318 16.51 -6.77 -1.71
C LYS A 318 17.80 -7.50 -1.32
N ASN A 319 18.42 -7.13 -0.19
CA ASN A 319 19.63 -7.78 0.36
C ASN A 319 20.76 -7.96 -0.69
N ASN A 320 21.05 -6.92 -1.46
CA ASN A 320 22.05 -6.90 -2.53
C ASN A 320 21.77 -7.88 -3.70
N LYS A 321 20.55 -8.39 -3.80
CA LYS A 321 20.09 -9.17 -4.95
C LYS A 321 19.14 -8.32 -5.77
N THR A 322 19.26 -8.44 -7.08
CA THR A 322 18.36 -7.83 -8.06
C THR A 322 17.65 -8.92 -8.84
N ILE A 323 16.36 -8.79 -9.02
CA ILE A 323 15.56 -9.64 -9.90
C ILE A 323 14.74 -8.76 -10.85
N TYR A 324 14.45 -9.30 -12.03
CA TYR A 324 13.66 -8.66 -13.06
C TYR A 324 12.35 -9.40 -13.26
N ILE A 325 11.24 -8.68 -13.29
CA ILE A 325 9.91 -9.28 -13.40
C ILE A 325 9.13 -8.60 -14.53
N GLN A 326 8.49 -9.43 -15.35
CA GLN A 326 7.51 -9.04 -16.34
C GLN A 326 6.17 -9.66 -15.93
N VAL A 327 5.06 -8.94 -16.13
CA VAL A 327 3.73 -9.39 -15.77
C VAL A 327 2.84 -9.39 -17.02
N SER A 328 2.20 -10.50 -17.28
CA SER A 328 1.26 -10.63 -18.41
C SER A 328 0.04 -11.42 -17.98
N TYR A 329 -1.13 -11.11 -18.54
CA TYR A 329 -2.31 -11.94 -18.28
C TYR A 329 -2.08 -13.38 -18.77
N THR A 330 -1.59 -13.54 -20.01
CA THR A 330 -1.23 -14.84 -20.57
C THR A 330 -0.03 -14.70 -21.51
N ILE A 331 0.80 -15.74 -21.53
CA ILE A 331 1.92 -15.90 -22.46
C ILE A 331 1.79 -17.22 -23.28
N ALA A 332 0.60 -17.80 -23.34
CA ALA A 332 0.33 -19.01 -24.09
C ALA A 332 0.64 -18.84 -25.58
N GLU A 333 0.31 -17.68 -26.17
CA GLU A 333 0.64 -17.35 -27.55
C GLU A 333 2.13 -17.05 -27.72
N ILE A 334 2.74 -17.64 -28.75
CA ILE A 334 4.18 -17.52 -29.04
C ILE A 334 4.58 -16.05 -29.21
N ASN A 335 3.83 -15.26 -29.97
CA ASN A 335 4.13 -13.86 -30.26
C ASN A 335 4.11 -13.00 -28.98
N THR A 336 3.11 -13.22 -28.11
CA THR A 336 3.03 -12.55 -26.81
C THR A 336 4.21 -12.94 -25.95
N ARG A 337 4.52 -14.21 -25.85
CA ARG A 337 5.65 -14.73 -25.06
C ARG A 337 6.99 -14.14 -25.51
N GLU A 338 7.25 -14.10 -26.81
CA GLU A 338 8.48 -13.51 -27.34
C GLU A 338 8.57 -12.00 -27.08
N ARG A 339 7.45 -11.28 -27.17
CA ARG A 339 7.38 -9.87 -26.85
C ARG A 339 7.75 -9.63 -25.38
N GLU A 340 7.18 -10.39 -24.44
CA GLU A 340 7.42 -10.27 -23.01
C GLU A 340 8.84 -10.73 -22.60
N MET A 341 9.44 -11.67 -23.31
CA MET A 341 10.82 -12.13 -23.07
C MET A 341 11.87 -11.20 -23.66
N LYS A 342 11.55 -10.44 -24.69
CA LYS A 342 12.50 -9.59 -25.42
C LYS A 342 13.27 -8.58 -24.57
N PRO A 343 12.65 -7.85 -23.59
CA PRO A 343 13.37 -6.93 -22.73
C PRO A 343 14.52 -7.61 -21.95
N PHE A 344 14.31 -8.83 -21.52
CA PHE A 344 15.32 -9.59 -20.76
C PHE A 344 16.57 -9.95 -21.56
N SER A 345 16.45 -10.13 -22.86
CA SER A 345 17.60 -10.42 -23.73
C SER A 345 18.57 -9.22 -23.87
N LEU A 346 18.11 -8.03 -23.51
CA LEU A 346 18.91 -6.80 -23.57
C LEU A 346 19.65 -6.51 -22.23
N ILE A 347 19.39 -7.31 -21.20
CA ILE A 347 20.02 -7.19 -19.89
C ILE A 347 21.33 -7.98 -19.91
N ASP A 348 22.43 -7.30 -19.62
CA ASP A 348 23.77 -7.86 -19.61
C ASP A 348 24.23 -8.16 -18.17
N ASN A 349 23.55 -9.10 -17.51
CA ASN A 349 23.93 -9.67 -16.21
C ASN A 349 23.21 -11.00 -15.98
N ASP A 350 23.65 -11.74 -14.93
CA ASP A 350 23.14 -13.07 -14.59
C ASP A 350 22.03 -13.05 -13.53
N ASN A 351 21.44 -11.90 -13.25
CA ASN A 351 20.34 -11.79 -12.30
C ASN A 351 19.10 -12.56 -12.77
N ASP A 352 18.36 -13.10 -11.81
CA ASP A 352 17.14 -13.87 -12.07
C ASP A 352 16.07 -13.02 -12.80
N ARG A 353 15.40 -13.67 -13.75
CA ARG A 353 14.36 -13.07 -14.61
C ARG A 353 13.12 -13.93 -14.53
N TYR A 354 11.98 -13.28 -14.30
CA TYR A 354 10.71 -13.94 -14.11
C TYR A 354 9.63 -13.34 -15.00
N ILE A 355 8.76 -14.19 -15.53
CA ILE A 355 7.48 -13.77 -16.07
C ILE A 355 6.40 -14.36 -15.16
N ILE A 356 5.49 -13.51 -14.70
CA ILE A 356 4.35 -13.91 -13.89
C ILE A 356 3.09 -13.79 -14.74
N SER A 357 2.33 -14.88 -14.87
CA SER A 357 1.06 -14.89 -15.62
C SER A 357 -0.01 -15.74 -14.95
N THR A 358 -1.20 -15.79 -15.55
CA THR A 358 -2.29 -16.66 -15.07
C THR A 358 -2.24 -18.07 -15.64
N ASP A 359 -1.28 -18.35 -16.53
CA ASP A 359 -1.18 -19.67 -17.20
C ASP A 359 -0.78 -20.76 -16.20
N ASP A 360 -1.41 -21.92 -16.31
CA ASP A 360 -1.07 -23.11 -15.53
C ASP A 360 0.12 -23.90 -16.11
N GLU A 361 0.38 -23.75 -17.41
CA GLU A 361 1.52 -24.40 -18.07
C GLU A 361 2.81 -23.65 -17.79
N ASP A 362 3.91 -24.38 -17.59
CA ASP A 362 5.23 -23.80 -17.41
C ASP A 362 5.87 -23.44 -18.76
N TYR A 363 6.02 -22.16 -19.02
CA TYR A 363 6.68 -21.62 -20.22
C TYR A 363 8.11 -21.15 -19.96
N SER A 364 8.75 -21.63 -18.88
CA SER A 364 10.14 -21.28 -18.54
C SER A 364 11.11 -21.60 -19.71
N ARG A 365 12.08 -20.73 -19.89
CA ARG A 365 13.21 -20.90 -20.82
C ARG A 365 14.53 -20.73 -20.09
N ARG A 366 15.65 -21.07 -20.73
CA ARG A 366 16.99 -21.14 -20.15
C ARG A 366 17.36 -19.98 -19.19
N TYR A 367 16.91 -18.76 -19.45
CA TYR A 367 17.25 -17.56 -18.69
C TYR A 367 16.06 -16.85 -18.04
N VAL A 368 14.84 -17.35 -18.26
CA VAL A 368 13.61 -16.74 -17.78
C VAL A 368 12.72 -17.81 -17.19
N LYS A 369 12.41 -17.67 -15.92
CA LYS A 369 11.48 -18.54 -15.19
C LYS A 369 10.06 -18.02 -15.35
N HIS A 370 9.11 -18.89 -15.65
CA HIS A 370 7.70 -18.59 -15.64
C HIS A 370 7.08 -19.03 -14.31
N LEU A 371 6.20 -18.21 -13.76
CA LEU A 371 5.44 -18.52 -12.55
C LEU A 371 3.97 -18.21 -12.74
N ASN A 372 3.12 -19.15 -12.33
CA ASN A 372 1.70 -18.87 -12.18
C ASN A 372 1.52 -17.85 -11.03
N ILE A 373 0.62 -16.88 -11.21
CA ILE A 373 0.35 -15.82 -10.22
C ILE A 373 -0.07 -16.36 -8.86
N ILE A 374 -0.87 -17.42 -8.81
CA ILE A 374 -1.33 -18.01 -7.54
C ILE A 374 -0.13 -18.60 -6.78
N ASP A 375 0.77 -19.29 -7.48
CA ASP A 375 1.97 -19.87 -6.88
C ASP A 375 2.94 -18.78 -6.42
N PHE A 376 3.11 -17.71 -7.21
CA PHE A 376 3.88 -16.53 -6.79
C PHE A 376 3.31 -15.94 -5.50
N LEU A 377 2.01 -15.68 -5.43
CA LEU A 377 1.36 -15.04 -4.25
C LEU A 377 1.36 -15.93 -3.00
N LYS A 378 1.47 -17.25 -3.14
CA LYS A 378 1.57 -18.22 -2.03
C LYS A 378 3.00 -18.46 -1.57
N SER A 379 3.98 -18.23 -2.44
CA SER A 379 5.38 -18.54 -2.19
C SER A 379 6.01 -17.65 -1.13
N ASP A 380 6.87 -18.24 -0.27
CA ASP A 380 7.74 -17.53 0.68
C ASP A 380 9.19 -17.43 0.20
N ILE A 381 9.49 -17.92 -0.98
CA ILE A 381 10.88 -18.17 -1.45
C ILE A 381 11.58 -16.92 -1.99
N TRP A 382 11.02 -15.76 -1.80
CA TRP A 382 11.52 -14.52 -2.41
C TRP A 382 12.08 -13.54 -1.39
#